data_d5c751a55e2aa799c59d0012c7c85ea5
#
_entry.id   d5c751a55e2aa799c59d0012c7c85ea5
#
_cell.length_a   1.000
_cell.length_b   1.000
_cell.length_c   1.000
_cell.angle_alpha   90.00
_cell.angle_beta   90.00
_cell.angle_gamma   90.00
#
_symmetry.space_group_name_H-M   'P 1'
#
loop_
_entity.id
_entity.type
_entity.pdbx_description
1 polymer ?
#
loop_
_entity_poly.entity_id
_entity_poly.type
_entity_poly.pdbx_seq_one_letter_code
_entity_poly.pdbx_strand_id
1 'polypeptide(L)'
;MTEKRMKILHVLTDRNIGGAGRWLLYYLKYHNREKFAVKVVLPHDSLQVAAVQALDVPVLAMEEMEDKSFDRKAFKALAKIFRAERPDIVHTHASMTARMAARRARVPYIFNTK
;
A
#
# COMPACT_ATOMS: atom_id res chain seq x y z
N MET A 1 2.10 13.10 26.32
CA MET A 1 1.44 11.94 25.75
C MET A 1 1.31 12.12 24.23
N THR A 2 1.89 11.23 23.49
CA THR A 2 1.87 11.32 22.05
C THR A 2 0.54 10.79 21.51
N GLU A 3 -0.11 11.57 20.67
CA GLU A 3 -1.30 11.09 20.00
C GLU A 3 -0.94 9.93 19.08
N LYS A 4 -1.78 8.93 19.08
CA LYS A 4 -1.60 7.77 18.20
C LYS A 4 -1.92 8.17 16.76
N ARG A 5 -0.94 8.06 15.88
CA ARG A 5 -1.17 8.32 14.46
C ARG A 5 -1.97 7.19 13.83
N MET A 6 -2.84 7.53 12.88
CA MET A 6 -3.52 6.52 12.09
C MET A 6 -2.54 5.89 11.10
N LYS A 7 -2.54 4.58 11.03
CA LYS A 7 -1.68 3.85 10.11
C LYS A 7 -2.40 3.63 8.79
N ILE A 8 -1.78 4.08 7.71
CA ILE A 8 -2.32 3.92 6.36
C ILE A 8 -1.33 3.14 5.52
N LEU A 9 -1.79 2.07 4.89
CA LEU A 9 -1.02 1.34 3.89
C LEU A 9 -1.62 1.60 2.52
N HIS A 10 -0.80 2.15 1.62
CA HIS A 10 -1.15 2.25 0.20
C HIS A 10 -0.58 1.04 -0.52
N VAL A 11 -1.38 0.41 -1.34
CA VAL A 11 -0.96 -0.76 -2.10
C VAL A 11 -1.07 -0.50 -3.59
N LEU A 12 0.06 -0.55 -4.29
CA LEU A 12 0.11 -0.48 -5.74
C LEU A 12 0.73 -1.76 -6.25
N THR A 13 0.08 -2.39 -7.22
CA THR A 13 0.57 -3.63 -7.81
C THR A 13 1.27 -3.39 -9.15
N ASP A 14 1.19 -2.18 -9.68
CA ASP A 14 1.83 -1.82 -10.95
C ASP A 14 3.32 -1.56 -10.72
N ARG A 15 4.16 -2.11 -11.59
CA ARG A 15 5.61 -1.93 -11.56
C ARG A 15 6.05 -0.62 -12.17
N ASN A 16 5.24 -0.05 -13.05
CA ASN A 16 5.56 1.17 -13.75
C ASN A 16 4.96 2.38 -13.03
N ILE A 17 5.54 3.54 -13.27
CA ILE A 17 4.98 4.78 -12.75
C ILE A 17 3.89 5.24 -13.71
N GLY A 18 2.63 4.90 -13.40
CA GLY A 18 1.47 5.34 -14.16
C GLY A 18 0.75 6.49 -13.46
N GLY A 19 -0.50 6.72 -13.87
CA GLY A 19 -1.32 7.79 -13.28
C GLY A 19 -1.52 7.65 -11.78
N ALA A 20 -1.85 6.43 -11.32
CA ALA A 20 -2.03 6.17 -9.89
C ALA A 20 -0.72 6.36 -9.12
N GLY A 21 0.40 5.94 -9.72
CA GLY A 21 1.70 6.10 -9.09
C GLY A 21 2.11 7.56 -8.95
N ARG A 22 1.86 8.36 -9.98
CA ARG A 22 2.16 9.81 -9.93
C ARG A 22 1.30 10.50 -8.88
N TRP A 23 0.03 10.16 -8.81
CA TRP A 23 -0.87 10.69 -7.78
C TRP A 23 -0.36 10.34 -6.40
N LEU A 24 0.05 9.10 -6.19
CA LEU A 24 0.56 8.65 -4.91
C LEU A 24 1.81 9.42 -4.50
N LEU A 25 2.77 9.60 -5.42
CA LEU A 25 4.00 10.35 -5.12
C LEU A 25 3.68 11.79 -4.73
N TYR A 26 2.75 12.42 -5.44
CA TYR A 26 2.31 13.78 -5.12
C TYR A 26 1.67 13.82 -3.74
N TYR A 27 0.77 12.89 -3.46
CA TYR A 27 0.10 12.79 -2.17
C TYR A 27 1.11 12.59 -1.03
N LEU A 28 2.06 11.68 -1.21
CA LEU A 28 3.06 11.40 -0.16
C LEU A 28 3.94 12.59 0.14
N LYS A 29 4.22 13.40 -0.86
CA LYS A 29 5.04 14.60 -0.68
C LYS A 29 4.38 15.62 0.25
N TYR A 30 3.06 15.69 0.23
CA TYR A 30 2.31 16.72 0.96
C TYR A 30 1.41 16.19 2.08
N HIS A 31 1.44 14.89 2.35
CA HIS A 31 0.55 14.35 3.38
C HIS A 31 0.96 14.80 4.79
N ASN A 32 -0.01 14.75 5.70
CA ASN A 32 0.20 15.18 7.09
C ASN A 32 0.85 14.04 7.90
N ARG A 33 2.15 14.13 8.10
CA ARG A 33 2.94 13.12 8.82
C ARG A 33 2.68 13.11 10.32
N GLU A 34 2.14 14.18 10.87
CA GLU A 34 1.83 14.24 12.29
C GLU A 34 0.61 13.38 12.64
N LYS A 35 -0.37 13.34 11.75
CA LYS A 35 -1.62 12.60 11.97
C LYS A 35 -1.58 11.19 11.40
N PHE A 36 -0.79 10.96 10.35
CA PHE A 36 -0.80 9.70 9.63
C PHE A 36 0.60 9.10 9.52
N ALA A 37 0.69 7.81 9.87
CA ALA A 37 1.88 7.01 9.62
C ALA A 37 1.62 6.22 8.34
N VAL A 38 2.24 6.64 7.22
CA VAL A 38 1.99 6.07 5.90
C VAL A 38 3.13 5.14 5.49
N LYS A 39 2.77 3.97 5.00
CA LYS A 39 3.69 3.05 4.35
C LYS A 39 3.10 2.65 3.01
N VAL A 40 3.95 2.23 2.09
CA VAL A 40 3.53 1.83 0.75
C VAL A 40 3.98 0.41 0.48
N VAL A 41 3.05 -0.42 -0.01
CA VAL A 41 3.34 -1.79 -0.44
C VAL A 41 3.50 -1.78 -1.95
N LEU A 42 4.66 -2.22 -2.43
CA LEU A 42 4.99 -2.24 -3.85
C LEU A 42 5.64 -3.57 -4.21
N PRO A 43 5.53 -4.02 -5.48
CA PRO A 43 6.37 -5.12 -5.95
C PRO A 43 7.84 -4.74 -5.81
N HIS A 44 8.69 -5.69 -5.44
CA HIS A 44 10.10 -5.40 -5.18
C HIS A 44 10.85 -4.81 -6.38
N ASP A 45 10.38 -5.11 -7.59
CA ASP A 45 10.97 -4.63 -8.84
C ASP A 45 10.26 -3.39 -9.40
N SER A 46 9.40 -2.75 -8.62
CA SER A 46 8.70 -1.54 -9.05
C SER A 46 9.65 -0.37 -9.20
N LEU A 47 9.46 0.40 -10.26
CA LEU A 47 10.22 1.63 -10.48
C LEU A 47 9.91 2.70 -9.42
N GLN A 48 8.82 2.52 -8.68
CA GLN A 48 8.41 3.49 -7.66
C GLN A 48 9.12 3.33 -6.33
N VAL A 49 9.77 2.19 -6.07
CA VAL A 49 10.39 1.94 -4.77
C VAL A 49 11.36 3.07 -4.40
N ALA A 50 12.28 3.39 -5.29
CA ALA A 50 13.26 4.44 -5.02
C ALA A 50 12.61 5.81 -4.87
N ALA A 51 11.59 6.11 -5.69
CA ALA A 51 10.91 7.41 -5.63
C ALA A 51 10.16 7.59 -4.32
N VAL A 52 9.51 6.53 -3.82
CA VAL A 52 8.79 6.58 -2.54
C VAL A 52 9.78 6.71 -1.38
N GLN A 53 10.85 5.93 -1.41
CA GLN A 53 11.88 6.00 -0.37
C GLN A 53 12.54 7.36 -0.30
N ALA A 54 12.69 8.04 -1.44
CA ALA A 54 13.25 9.38 -1.48
C ALA A 54 12.39 10.42 -0.75
N LEU A 55 11.12 10.10 -0.51
CA LEU A 55 10.20 10.95 0.25
C LEU A 55 10.15 10.58 1.74
N ASP A 56 11.07 9.75 2.21
CA ASP A 56 11.13 9.26 3.60
C ASP A 56 9.88 8.48 4.01
N VAL A 57 9.31 7.74 3.06
CA VAL A 57 8.16 6.87 3.31
C VAL A 57 8.62 5.42 3.24
N PRO A 58 8.38 4.61 4.28
CA PRO A 58 8.78 3.21 4.26
C PRO A 58 8.07 2.43 3.16
N VAL A 59 8.82 1.56 2.49
CA VAL A 59 8.28 0.68 1.45
C VAL A 59 8.34 -0.76 1.95
N LEU A 60 7.21 -1.45 1.84
CA LEU A 60 7.14 -2.88 2.09
C LEU A 60 7.15 -3.57 0.73
N ALA A 61 8.29 -4.15 0.39
CA ALA A 61 8.46 -4.79 -0.91
C ALA A 61 7.84 -6.18 -0.91
N MET A 62 7.14 -6.51 -1.99
CA MET A 62 6.56 -7.82 -2.19
C MET A 62 7.25 -8.55 -3.33
N GLU A 63 7.14 -9.88 -3.32
CA GLU A 63 7.55 -10.66 -4.46
C GLU A 63 6.71 -10.29 -5.67
N GLU A 64 7.19 -10.67 -6.84
CA GLU A 64 6.56 -10.35 -8.11
C GLU A 64 5.08 -10.76 -8.12
N MET A 65 4.21 -9.83 -8.47
CA MET A 65 2.78 -10.07 -8.59
C MET A 65 2.42 -10.22 -10.07
N GLU A 66 1.56 -11.20 -10.36
CA GLU A 66 1.06 -11.35 -11.71
C GLU A 66 -0.05 -10.33 -11.97
N ASP A 67 -0.10 -9.87 -13.22
CA ASP A 67 -1.12 -8.92 -13.66
C ASP A 67 -2.40 -9.66 -14.01
N LYS A 68 -3.13 -10.05 -12.98
CA LYS A 68 -4.42 -10.72 -13.14
C LYS A 68 -5.38 -10.28 -12.05
N SER A 69 -6.68 -10.54 -12.26
CA SER A 69 -7.73 -10.09 -11.36
C SER A 69 -7.55 -10.59 -9.93
N PHE A 70 -7.08 -11.82 -9.79
CA PHE A 70 -6.82 -12.39 -8.46
C PHE A 70 -5.54 -13.22 -8.52
N ASP A 71 -4.64 -12.95 -7.60
CA ASP A 71 -3.39 -13.67 -7.44
C ASP A 71 -3.32 -14.27 -6.04
N ARG A 72 -3.41 -15.59 -5.95
CA ARG A 72 -3.43 -16.29 -4.68
C ARG A 72 -2.18 -16.07 -3.84
N LYS A 73 -1.00 -16.07 -4.47
CA LYS A 73 0.26 -15.83 -3.77
C LYS A 73 0.30 -14.41 -3.20
N ALA A 74 -0.10 -13.46 -4.02
CA ALA A 74 -0.16 -12.06 -3.58
C ALA A 74 -1.20 -11.88 -2.47
N PHE A 75 -2.34 -12.57 -2.57
CA PHE A 75 -3.36 -12.52 -1.53
C PHE A 75 -2.79 -12.96 -0.18
N LYS A 76 -2.10 -14.10 -0.14
CA LYS A 76 -1.52 -14.61 1.09
C LYS A 76 -0.45 -13.67 1.64
N ALA A 77 0.42 -13.16 0.77
CA ALA A 77 1.49 -12.25 1.18
C ALA A 77 0.92 -10.93 1.73
N LEU A 78 -0.07 -10.36 1.05
CA LEU A 78 -0.70 -9.13 1.49
C LEU A 78 -1.45 -9.31 2.81
N ALA A 79 -2.19 -10.40 2.96
CA ALA A 79 -2.89 -10.67 4.21
C ALA A 79 -1.91 -10.77 5.38
N LYS A 80 -0.75 -11.41 5.16
CA LYS A 80 0.29 -11.51 6.18
C LYS A 80 0.83 -10.13 6.55
N ILE A 81 1.10 -9.29 5.55
CA ILE A 81 1.59 -7.93 5.76
C ILE A 81 0.56 -7.12 6.55
N PHE A 82 -0.71 -7.18 6.16
CA PHE A 82 -1.76 -6.43 6.84
C PHE A 82 -1.94 -6.87 8.30
N ARG A 83 -1.81 -8.16 8.57
CA ARG A 83 -1.89 -8.65 9.95
C ARG A 83 -0.70 -8.21 10.79
N ALA A 84 0.49 -8.19 10.20
CA ALA A 84 1.71 -7.77 10.91
C ALA A 84 1.71 -6.27 11.17
N GLU A 85 1.32 -5.47 10.18
CA GLU A 85 1.34 -4.02 10.28
C GLU A 85 0.15 -3.44 11.04
N ARG A 86 -0.98 -4.15 11.03
CA ARG A 86 -2.23 -3.71 11.67
C ARG A 86 -2.63 -2.28 11.27
N PRO A 87 -2.77 -2.01 9.97
CA PRO A 87 -3.15 -0.66 9.55
C PRO A 87 -4.59 -0.35 9.93
N ASP A 88 -4.86 0.91 10.18
CA ASP A 88 -6.22 1.38 10.38
C ASP A 88 -6.94 1.53 9.03
N ILE A 89 -6.18 1.89 8.00
CA ILE A 89 -6.71 2.12 6.65
C ILE A 89 -5.80 1.42 5.63
N VAL A 90 -6.40 0.72 4.70
CA VAL A 90 -5.72 0.22 3.50
C VAL A 90 -6.32 0.90 2.29
N HIS A 91 -5.49 1.56 1.50
CA HIS A 91 -5.92 2.20 0.26
C HIS A 91 -5.31 1.42 -0.90
N THR A 92 -6.15 0.68 -1.62
CA THR A 92 -5.70 -0.09 -2.79
C THR A 92 -5.91 0.73 -4.07
N HIS A 93 -5.00 0.54 -5.02
CA HIS A 93 -5.07 1.22 -6.30
C HIS A 93 -5.28 0.17 -7.39
N ALA A 94 -6.55 0.01 -7.78
CA ALA A 94 -6.97 -0.91 -8.84
C ALA A 94 -6.55 -2.38 -8.61
N SER A 95 -6.55 -2.84 -7.36
CA SER A 95 -6.18 -4.22 -7.05
C SER A 95 -7.29 -4.93 -6.28
N MET A 96 -7.95 -5.87 -6.93
CA MET A 96 -8.94 -6.72 -6.28
C MET A 96 -8.27 -7.62 -5.23
N THR A 97 -7.11 -8.17 -5.55
CA THR A 97 -6.37 -9.06 -4.64
C THR A 97 -6.05 -8.35 -3.33
N ALA A 98 -5.53 -7.13 -3.40
CA ALA A 98 -5.20 -6.35 -2.21
C ALA A 98 -6.44 -6.02 -1.38
N ARG A 99 -7.53 -5.65 -2.05
CA ARG A 99 -8.79 -5.35 -1.36
C ARG A 99 -9.33 -6.56 -0.62
N MET A 100 -9.31 -7.73 -1.24
CA MET A 100 -9.76 -8.97 -0.60
C MET A 100 -8.85 -9.38 0.55
N ALA A 101 -7.54 -9.19 0.40
CA ALA A 101 -6.58 -9.49 1.46
C ALA A 101 -6.82 -8.59 2.68
N ALA A 102 -7.12 -7.31 2.45
CA ALA A 102 -7.42 -6.38 3.52
C ALA A 102 -8.69 -6.79 4.29
N ARG A 103 -9.70 -7.24 3.58
CA ARG A 103 -10.92 -7.78 4.20
C ARG A 103 -10.61 -9.00 5.05
N ARG A 104 -9.81 -9.91 4.52
CA ARG A 104 -9.43 -11.13 5.24
C ARG A 104 -8.67 -10.82 6.51
N ALA A 105 -7.83 -9.80 6.49
CA ALA A 105 -7.05 -9.35 7.64
C ALA A 105 -7.85 -8.46 8.60
N ARG A 106 -9.12 -8.19 8.30
CA ARG A 106 -10.03 -7.39 9.13
C ARG A 106 -9.55 -5.96 9.34
N VAL A 107 -9.03 -5.35 8.27
CA VAL A 107 -8.67 -3.93 8.30
C VAL A 107 -9.94 -3.09 8.46
N PRO A 108 -9.97 -2.13 9.42
CA PRO A 108 -11.20 -1.36 9.70
C PRO A 108 -11.74 -0.57 8.52
N TYR A 109 -10.86 0.09 7.76
CA TYR A 109 -11.28 0.92 6.62
C TYR A 109 -10.51 0.54 5.38
N ILE A 110 -11.22 0.28 4.30
CA ILE A 110 -10.64 -0.15 3.03
C ILE A 110 -11.16 0.76 1.93
N PHE A 111 -10.24 1.48 1.25
CA PHE A 111 -10.56 2.32 0.12
C PHE A 111 -9.93 1.75 -1.13
N ASN A 112 -10.62 1.87 -2.25
CA ASN A 112 -10.11 1.40 -3.53
C ASN A 112 -10.30 2.48 -4.58
N THR A 113 -9.20 2.86 -5.24
CA THR A 113 -9.21 3.82 -6.34
C THR A 113 -8.95 3.06 -7.64
N LYS A 114 -9.78 3.30 -8.61
CA LYS A 114 -9.59 2.71 -9.93
C LYS A 114 -8.75 3.60 -10.83
#